data_a97d71c15284c7d513d3603e4b5c7767
#
_entry.id   a97d71c15284c7d513d3603e4b5c7767
#
_cell.length_a   1.000
_cell.length_b   1.000
_cell.length_c   1.000
_cell.angle_alpha   90.00
_cell.angle_beta   90.00
_cell.angle_gamma   90.00
#
_symmetry.space_group_name_H-M   'P 1'
#
loop_
_entity.id
_entity.type
_entity.pdbx_description
1 polymer ?
#
loop_
_entity_poly.entity_id
_entity_poly.type
_entity_poly.pdbx_seq_one_letter_code
_entity_poly.pdbx_strand_id
1 'polypeptide(L)'
;MKIFIKIIIFFYIIFVFNVSNIWANEKIKIGLLVPITGKDSQIGKSIIKSTRLAINKIGNPLIEIIPKDTKSNPEMTLKKAKELSDEEVKIVIGPVFNKNLVYLDELKNMIFLSLT
;
A
#
# COMPACT_ATOMS: atom_id res chain seq x y z
N MET A 1 -48.38 -24.51 -6.76
CA MET A 1 -47.24 -25.15 -6.10
C MET A 1 -46.04 -25.34 -7.03
N LYS A 2 -46.21 -25.95 -8.21
CA LYS A 2 -45.07 -26.12 -9.16
C LYS A 2 -44.45 -24.81 -9.66
N ILE A 3 -45.23 -23.74 -9.82
CA ILE A 3 -44.76 -22.41 -10.23
C ILE A 3 -43.97 -21.75 -9.11
N PHE A 4 -44.39 -21.90 -7.85
CA PHE A 4 -43.70 -21.38 -6.68
C PHE A 4 -42.31 -21.99 -6.52
N ILE A 5 -42.19 -23.30 -6.72
CA ILE A 5 -40.90 -24.01 -6.67
C ILE A 5 -39.94 -23.51 -7.77
N LYS A 6 -40.45 -23.28 -8.98
CA LYS A 6 -39.65 -22.74 -10.10
C LYS A 6 -39.13 -21.34 -9.81
N ILE A 7 -39.94 -20.49 -9.18
CA ILE A 7 -39.54 -19.12 -8.80
C ILE A 7 -38.45 -19.17 -7.72
N ILE A 8 -38.59 -20.05 -6.71
CA ILE A 8 -37.58 -20.20 -5.66
C ILE A 8 -36.26 -20.70 -6.23
N ILE A 9 -36.30 -21.68 -7.15
CA ILE A 9 -35.10 -22.20 -7.82
C ILE A 9 -34.44 -21.10 -8.66
N PHE A 10 -35.21 -20.28 -9.36
CA PHE A 10 -34.71 -19.17 -10.16
C PHE A 10 -34.00 -18.10 -9.29
N PHE A 11 -34.61 -17.73 -8.17
CA PHE A 11 -33.98 -16.83 -7.19
C PHE A 11 -32.71 -17.41 -6.57
N TYR A 12 -32.72 -18.72 -6.28
CA TYR A 12 -31.55 -19.41 -5.74
C TYR A 12 -30.38 -19.41 -6.74
N ILE A 13 -30.65 -19.65 -8.02
CA ILE A 13 -29.66 -19.62 -9.09
C ILE A 13 -29.07 -18.20 -9.23
N ILE A 14 -29.91 -17.16 -9.21
CA ILE A 14 -29.44 -15.76 -9.26
C ILE A 14 -28.58 -15.44 -8.04
N PHE A 15 -28.95 -15.91 -6.86
CA PHE A 15 -28.18 -15.69 -5.63
C PHE A 15 -26.80 -16.36 -5.68
N VAL A 16 -26.73 -17.59 -6.16
CA VAL A 16 -25.46 -18.33 -6.31
C VAL A 16 -24.55 -17.67 -7.35
N PHE A 17 -25.09 -17.13 -8.44
CA PHE A 17 -24.30 -16.45 -9.46
C PHE A 17 -23.68 -15.12 -8.96
N ASN A 18 -24.26 -14.47 -7.96
CA ASN A 18 -23.73 -13.23 -7.41
C ASN A 18 -22.61 -13.44 -6.38
N VAL A 19 -22.39 -14.65 -5.88
CA VAL A 19 -21.32 -14.93 -4.88
C VAL A 19 -19.96 -15.17 -5.53
N SER A 20 -19.90 -15.36 -6.85
CA SER A 20 -18.68 -15.81 -7.54
C SER A 20 -17.63 -14.72 -7.79
N ASN A 21 -17.86 -13.45 -7.43
CA ASN A 21 -16.99 -12.34 -7.78
C ASN A 21 -16.20 -11.72 -6.59
N ILE A 22 -16.10 -12.40 -5.44
CA ILE A 22 -15.41 -11.86 -4.25
C ILE A 22 -13.95 -12.32 -4.13
N TRP A 23 -13.35 -12.80 -5.19
CA TRP A 23 -11.89 -12.95 -5.24
C TRP A 23 -11.28 -11.65 -5.80
N ALA A 24 -11.41 -10.56 -5.04
CA ALA A 24 -10.58 -9.41 -5.28
C ALA A 24 -9.14 -9.84 -4.99
N ASN A 25 -8.28 -9.89 -6.00
CA ASN A 25 -6.85 -10.09 -5.85
C ASN A 25 -6.33 -8.96 -4.95
N GLU A 26 -6.08 -9.28 -3.69
CA GLU A 26 -5.58 -8.30 -2.72
C GLU A 26 -4.21 -7.79 -3.19
N LYS A 27 -4.11 -6.48 -3.36
CA LYS A 27 -2.87 -5.84 -3.77
C LYS A 27 -1.86 -5.86 -2.63
N ILE A 28 -0.61 -6.13 -2.96
CA ILE A 28 0.53 -6.01 -2.05
C ILE A 28 0.96 -4.56 -2.05
N LYS A 29 0.54 -3.81 -1.05
CA LYS A 29 0.88 -2.39 -0.90
C LYS A 29 2.22 -2.23 -0.22
N ILE A 30 3.13 -1.49 -0.85
CA ILE A 30 4.45 -1.14 -0.32
C ILE A 30 4.53 0.39 -0.24
N GLY A 31 4.69 0.91 0.96
CA GLY A 31 4.88 2.34 1.17
C GLY A 31 6.31 2.78 0.84
N LEU A 32 6.46 4.01 0.39
CA LEU A 32 7.75 4.67 0.23
C LEU A 32 7.75 5.97 1.04
N LEU A 33 8.57 6.03 2.08
CA LEU A 33 8.81 7.26 2.85
C LEU A 33 10.08 7.95 2.37
N VAL A 34 9.93 8.89 1.46
CA VAL A 34 11.03 9.57 0.78
C VAL A 34 10.80 11.07 0.68
N PRO A 35 11.86 11.91 0.64
CA PRO A 35 11.70 13.34 0.41
C PRO A 35 11.36 13.59 -1.06
N ILE A 36 10.12 13.94 -1.36
CA ILE A 36 9.67 14.22 -2.73
C ILE A 36 9.84 15.71 -3.05
N THR A 37 9.71 16.56 -2.04
CA THR A 37 9.90 18.01 -2.14
C THR A 37 11.01 18.50 -1.21
N GLY A 38 11.48 19.73 -1.43
CA GLY A 38 12.55 20.35 -0.66
C GLY A 38 13.95 20.04 -1.19
N LYS A 39 14.96 20.33 -0.36
CA LYS A 39 16.38 20.24 -0.74
C LYS A 39 16.85 18.85 -1.15
N ASP A 40 16.27 17.82 -0.55
CA ASP A 40 16.64 16.42 -0.78
C ASP A 40 15.75 15.73 -1.82
N SER A 41 14.94 16.49 -2.55
CA SER A 41 13.95 15.95 -3.50
C SER A 41 14.55 15.09 -4.62
N GLN A 42 15.77 15.36 -5.03
CA GLN A 42 16.47 14.57 -6.05
C GLN A 42 16.68 13.13 -5.59
N ILE A 43 17.05 12.94 -4.33
CA ILE A 43 17.25 11.61 -3.73
C ILE A 43 15.91 10.85 -3.73
N GLY A 44 14.84 11.47 -3.24
CA GLY A 44 13.51 10.87 -3.18
C GLY A 44 12.98 10.47 -4.55
N LYS A 45 13.12 11.34 -5.54
CA LYS A 45 12.71 11.06 -6.93
C LYS A 45 13.50 9.90 -7.55
N SER A 46 14.82 9.84 -7.28
CA SER A 46 15.65 8.74 -7.74
C SER A 46 15.24 7.40 -7.14
N ILE A 47 14.93 7.38 -5.83
CA ILE A 47 14.46 6.18 -5.15
C ILE A 47 13.11 5.72 -5.73
N ILE A 48 12.15 6.62 -5.94
CA ILE A 48 10.86 6.29 -6.56
C ILE A 48 11.07 5.68 -7.95
N LYS A 49 11.93 6.31 -8.76
CA LYS A 49 12.24 5.81 -10.11
C LYS A 49 12.85 4.40 -10.07
N SER A 50 13.85 4.20 -9.22
CA SER A 50 14.52 2.90 -9.07
C SER A 50 13.57 1.81 -8.57
N THR A 51 12.72 2.14 -7.60
CA THR A 51 11.72 1.21 -7.08
C THR A 51 10.72 0.82 -8.16
N ARG A 52 10.21 1.77 -8.94
CA ARG A 52 9.30 1.48 -10.06
C ARG A 52 9.96 0.59 -11.12
N LEU A 53 11.21 0.84 -11.46
CA LEU A 53 11.96 -0.02 -12.39
C LEU A 53 12.10 -1.44 -11.85
N ALA A 54 12.40 -1.62 -10.57
CA ALA A 54 12.50 -2.92 -9.94
C ALA A 54 11.16 -3.66 -9.96
N ILE A 55 10.06 -2.99 -9.62
CA ILE A 55 8.71 -3.58 -9.66
C ILE A 55 8.32 -3.99 -11.09
N ASN A 56 8.59 -3.14 -12.07
CA ASN A 56 8.33 -3.47 -13.46
C ASN A 56 9.12 -4.69 -13.91
N LYS A 57 10.37 -4.84 -13.44
CA LYS A 57 11.21 -6.02 -13.73
C LYS A 57 10.66 -7.29 -13.08
N ILE A 58 10.09 -7.19 -11.87
CA ILE A 58 9.42 -8.30 -11.20
C ILE A 58 8.17 -8.74 -11.98
N GLY A 59 7.47 -7.80 -12.61
CA GLY A 59 6.31 -8.07 -13.47
C GLY A 59 5.07 -8.58 -12.72
N ASN A 60 4.98 -8.39 -11.41
CA ASN A 60 3.80 -8.78 -10.63
C ASN A 60 2.80 -7.62 -10.57
N PRO A 61 1.62 -7.72 -11.22
CA PRO A 61 0.64 -6.64 -11.26
C PRO A 61 -0.05 -6.38 -9.92
N LEU A 62 0.11 -7.26 -8.93
CA LEU A 62 -0.46 -7.10 -7.61
C LEU A 62 0.35 -6.17 -6.70
N ILE A 63 1.59 -5.85 -7.06
CA ILE A 63 2.43 -4.96 -6.26
C ILE A 63 2.09 -3.51 -6.59
N GLU A 64 1.71 -2.75 -5.56
CA GLU A 64 1.41 -1.33 -5.64
C GLU A 64 2.38 -0.54 -4.75
N ILE A 65 3.02 0.49 -5.31
CA ILE A 65 3.91 1.39 -4.59
C ILE A 65 3.18 2.68 -4.23
N ILE A 66 3.19 3.03 -2.95
CA ILE A 66 2.54 4.22 -2.42
C ILE A 66 3.60 5.18 -1.86
N PRO A 67 4.08 6.14 -2.66
CA PRO A 67 5.05 7.13 -2.19
C PRO A 67 4.39 8.21 -1.33
N LYS A 68 5.04 8.58 -0.23
CA LYS A 68 4.65 9.66 0.67
C LYS A 68 5.83 10.59 0.89
N ASP A 69 5.58 11.89 0.82
CA ASP A 69 6.59 12.93 0.97
C ASP A 69 6.94 13.18 2.44
N THR A 70 8.16 12.86 2.84
CA THR A 70 8.66 13.11 4.20
C THR A 70 9.20 14.53 4.40
N LYS A 71 9.48 15.26 3.32
CA LYS A 71 10.18 16.57 3.33
C LYS A 71 11.47 16.57 4.14
N SER A 72 12.11 15.41 4.32
CA SER A 72 13.26 15.20 5.21
C SER A 72 13.03 15.65 6.67
N ASN A 73 11.78 15.62 7.11
CA ASN A 73 11.34 16.07 8.44
C ASN A 73 10.78 14.90 9.26
N PRO A 74 11.23 14.70 10.52
CA PRO A 74 10.79 13.59 11.36
C PRO A 74 9.27 13.58 11.65
N GLU A 75 8.69 14.73 11.97
CA GLU A 75 7.25 14.83 12.28
C GLU A 75 6.41 14.55 11.03
N MET A 76 6.83 15.07 9.88
CA MET A 76 6.16 14.78 8.62
C MET A 76 6.28 13.30 8.25
N THR A 77 7.43 12.69 8.52
CA THR A 77 7.66 11.25 8.31
C THR A 77 6.69 10.42 9.14
N LEU A 78 6.53 10.72 10.42
CA LEU A 78 5.55 10.06 11.29
C LEU A 78 4.12 10.24 10.77
N LYS A 79 3.74 11.46 10.42
CA LYS A 79 2.42 11.74 9.85
C LYS A 79 2.15 10.89 8.61
N LYS A 80 3.10 10.83 7.68
CA LYS A 80 2.98 10.05 6.44
C LYS A 80 3.01 8.53 6.68
N ALA A 81 3.74 8.09 7.68
CA ALA A 81 3.72 6.70 8.10
C ALA A 81 2.36 6.29 8.70
N LYS A 82 1.72 7.17 9.48
CA LYS A 82 0.36 6.94 9.98
C LYS A 82 -0.66 6.88 8.85
N GLU A 83 -0.57 7.76 7.84
CA GLU A 83 -1.41 7.68 6.64
C GLU A 83 -1.27 6.31 5.94
N LEU A 84 -0.03 5.80 5.79
CA LEU A 84 0.21 4.47 5.22
C LEU A 84 -0.39 3.35 6.08
N SER A 85 -0.33 3.47 7.40
CA SER A 85 -0.95 2.53 8.33
C SER A 85 -2.47 2.48 8.15
N ASP A 86 -3.10 3.65 8.00
CA ASP A 86 -4.55 3.78 7.77
C ASP A 86 -4.96 3.17 6.41
N GLU A 87 -4.05 3.18 5.43
CA GLU A 87 -4.21 2.52 4.13
C GLU A 87 -3.89 1.02 4.16
N GLU A 88 -3.68 0.45 5.37
CA GLU A 88 -3.36 -0.97 5.61
C GLU A 88 -2.00 -1.42 5.02
N VAL A 89 -1.08 -0.50 4.80
CA VAL A 89 0.28 -0.79 4.37
C VAL A 89 1.07 -1.40 5.53
N LYS A 90 1.70 -2.55 5.32
CA LYS A 90 2.50 -3.25 6.35
C LYS A 90 4.00 -3.12 6.14
N ILE A 91 4.44 -2.94 4.90
CA ILE A 91 5.85 -2.87 4.53
C ILE A 91 6.12 -1.49 3.95
N VAL A 92 7.13 -0.82 4.48
CA VAL A 92 7.54 0.51 4.06
C VAL A 92 9.02 0.53 3.79
N ILE A 93 9.40 1.01 2.62
CA ILE A 93 10.78 1.32 2.25
C ILE A 93 11.06 2.77 2.64
N GLY A 94 12.08 2.99 3.44
CA GLY A 94 12.39 4.26 4.05
C GLY A 94 12.15 4.26 5.57
N PRO A 95 12.37 5.38 6.22
CA PRO A 95 12.81 6.67 5.68
C PRO A 95 14.25 6.63 5.15
N VAL A 96 14.61 7.69 4.40
CA VAL A 96 15.96 7.82 3.80
C VAL A 96 17.00 8.18 4.85
N PHE A 97 16.64 9.01 5.81
CA PHE A 97 17.57 9.53 6.81
C PHE A 97 17.24 9.01 8.22
N ASN A 98 18.27 8.58 8.95
CA ASN A 98 18.15 8.04 10.32
C ASN A 98 17.41 8.98 11.28
N LYS A 99 17.60 10.29 11.16
CA LYS A 99 16.88 11.29 11.99
C LYS A 99 15.36 11.18 11.89
N ASN A 100 14.85 10.62 10.79
CA ASN A 100 13.41 10.47 10.53
C ASN A 100 12.83 9.20 11.15
N LEU A 101 13.66 8.33 11.74
CA LEU A 101 13.20 7.11 12.43
C LEU A 101 12.68 7.40 13.84
N VAL A 102 12.98 8.54 14.43
CA VAL A 102 12.82 8.85 15.85
C VAL A 102 11.44 8.54 16.41
N TYR A 103 10.38 8.71 15.63
CA TYR A 103 9.01 8.52 16.12
C TYR A 103 8.33 7.26 15.55
N LEU A 104 9.00 6.50 14.69
CA LEU A 104 8.37 5.37 13.99
C LEU A 104 8.15 4.14 14.88
N ASP A 105 8.82 4.08 16.03
CA ASP A 105 8.64 3.00 17.02
C ASP A 105 7.20 2.90 17.56
N GLU A 106 6.41 3.95 17.42
CA GLU A 106 4.99 3.93 17.76
C GLU A 106 4.17 2.98 16.87
N LEU A 107 4.64 2.72 15.64
CA LEU A 107 3.93 1.97 14.61
C LEU A 107 4.36 0.50 14.58
N LYS A 108 4.06 -0.24 15.65
CA LYS A 108 4.49 -1.63 15.85
C LYS A 108 3.96 -2.64 14.81
N ASN A 109 2.91 -2.28 14.08
CA ASN A 109 2.28 -3.14 13.09
C ASN A 109 2.84 -2.97 11.68
N MET A 110 3.89 -2.17 11.53
CA MET A 110 4.55 -1.88 10.26
C MET A 110 6.02 -2.28 10.32
N ILE A 111 6.54 -2.70 9.17
CA ILE A 111 7.95 -3.01 8.98
C ILE A 111 8.58 -1.89 8.15
N PHE A 112 9.57 -1.22 8.73
CA PHE A 112 10.32 -0.17 8.05
C PHE A 112 11.69 -0.69 7.62
N LEU A 113 11.96 -0.60 6.31
CA LEU A 113 13.25 -0.89 5.71
C LEU A 113 14.00 0.43 5.49
N SER A 114 14.71 0.89 6.51
CA SER A 114 15.50 2.12 6.44
C SER A 114 16.58 2.01 5.37
N LEU A 115 16.84 3.12 4.67
CA LEU A 115 17.83 3.19 3.60
C LEU A 115 19.22 3.70 4.07
N THR A 116 19.35 4.02 5.35
CA THR A 116 20.63 4.42 5.96
C THR A 116 20.86 3.70 7.27
#